data_d41409fecd42e3252b463aace263c982
#
_entry.id   d41409fecd42e3252b463aace263c982
#
_cell.length_a   1.000
_cell.length_b   1.000
_cell.length_c   1.000
_cell.angle_alpha   90.00
_cell.angle_beta   90.00
_cell.angle_gamma   90.00
#
_symmetry.space_group_name_H-M   'P 1'
#
loop_
_entity.id
_entity.type
_entity.pdbx_description
1 polymer ?
#
loop_
_entity_poly.entity_id
_entity_poly.type
_entity_poly.pdbx_seq_one_letter_code
_entity_poly.pdbx_strand_id
1 'polypeptide(L)'
;MKLLVIGSGGREHAMAWKLTQSPKVQKVFVAPGNGGTATESGLENIAITGIPELIAFARKEQVHLTVVGPEAPLAAGVVDAFQAAGLRIFGPLRAAAQLEASKDFAKSFMARHGIPTARHSTFTSASEAKAHVAKVGAPIVIKADGLAAGKGVVVAATVAEANAAIEDMLVDGKLGEAGGRIVIEEFLEGEEASFIVMADGARALPMATSQDHKRLRDGDIGPNTGGMGAYSPAPVVTPQLHARVMREIIQPAIAGMAKDGTPYVGFLYAGLMIDKAGNPKTLEFNCRLGDPETQPIMMRLKSDLLELVEDALEGRLGSAAADWDRRAALGVVLAAANYPDDPRRGDAIEGLPDRGAHGTADCHVFHAGTTLDGKTVRTNGGRVLCVTALGDSLKMARVRAYEAVDQIRFDGMQYRKDIGHLGLKKG
;
A
#
# COMPACT_ATOMS: atom_id res chain seq x y z
N MET A 1 23.79 2.35 -12.73
CA MET A 1 23.39 3.22 -11.62
C MET A 1 23.17 2.38 -10.37
N LYS A 2 23.42 2.93 -9.17
CA LYS A 2 23.06 2.33 -7.89
C LYS A 2 21.79 3.02 -7.38
N LEU A 3 20.81 2.26 -6.90
CA LEU A 3 19.56 2.77 -6.36
C LEU A 3 19.42 2.35 -4.89
N LEU A 4 18.55 3.03 -4.16
CA LEU A 4 18.17 2.70 -2.79
C LEU A 4 16.63 2.62 -2.69
N VAL A 5 16.12 1.53 -2.14
CA VAL A 5 14.70 1.41 -1.74
C VAL A 5 14.63 1.37 -0.22
N ILE A 6 13.88 2.29 0.37
CA ILE A 6 13.65 2.33 1.82
C ILE A 6 12.43 1.47 2.16
N GLY A 7 12.61 0.51 3.07
CA GLY A 7 11.56 -0.37 3.59
C GLY A 7 11.97 -1.84 3.62
N SER A 8 11.06 -2.70 4.05
CA SER A 8 11.31 -4.13 4.26
C SER A 8 10.12 -5.04 3.89
N GLY A 9 9.03 -4.49 3.39
CA GLY A 9 7.81 -5.22 3.07
C GLY A 9 7.81 -5.86 1.69
N GLY A 10 6.72 -6.54 1.37
CA GLY A 10 6.51 -7.14 0.05
C GLY A 10 6.42 -6.10 -1.07
N ARG A 11 5.87 -4.95 -0.78
CA ARG A 11 5.85 -3.78 -1.67
C ARG A 11 7.26 -3.34 -2.03
N GLU A 12 8.15 -3.18 -1.05
CA GLU A 12 9.52 -2.78 -1.28
C GLU A 12 10.31 -3.84 -2.04
N HIS A 13 10.09 -5.12 -1.74
CA HIS A 13 10.69 -6.21 -2.51
C HIS A 13 10.26 -6.15 -3.98
N ALA A 14 8.96 -5.99 -4.25
CA ALA A 14 8.44 -5.91 -5.62
C ALA A 14 8.96 -4.67 -6.39
N MET A 15 9.06 -3.52 -5.72
CA MET A 15 9.66 -2.31 -6.32
C MET A 15 11.14 -2.52 -6.63
N ALA A 16 11.91 -3.04 -5.68
CA ALA A 16 13.34 -3.29 -5.85
C ALA A 16 13.60 -4.30 -6.98
N TRP A 17 12.85 -5.41 -7.00
CA TRP A 17 12.86 -6.39 -8.09
C TRP A 17 12.55 -5.75 -9.45
N LYS A 18 11.54 -4.88 -9.53
CA LYS A 18 11.19 -4.20 -10.78
C LYS A 18 12.28 -3.23 -11.24
N LEU A 19 12.91 -2.52 -10.32
CA LEU A 19 14.00 -1.60 -10.62
C LEU A 19 15.24 -2.32 -11.14
N THR A 20 15.53 -3.56 -10.71
CA THR A 20 16.66 -4.33 -11.25
C THR A 20 16.51 -4.72 -12.72
N GLN A 21 15.28 -4.66 -13.26
CA GLN A 21 15.01 -4.98 -14.67
C GLN A 21 15.41 -3.84 -15.62
N SER A 22 15.67 -2.64 -15.11
CA SER A 22 16.19 -1.54 -15.92
C SER A 22 17.63 -1.82 -16.35
N PRO A 23 17.95 -1.71 -17.66
CA PRO A 23 19.34 -1.91 -18.14
C PRO A 23 20.32 -0.84 -17.60
N LYS A 24 19.81 0.26 -17.06
CA LYS A 24 20.61 1.33 -16.44
C LYS A 24 21.02 1.01 -15.00
N VAL A 25 20.34 0.04 -14.36
CA VAL A 25 20.54 -0.30 -12.94
C VAL A 25 21.59 -1.39 -12.81
N GLN A 26 22.62 -1.10 -12.05
CA GLN A 26 23.67 -2.03 -11.69
C GLN A 26 23.38 -2.76 -10.38
N LYS A 27 22.77 -2.05 -9.43
CA LYS A 27 22.49 -2.57 -8.09
C LYS A 27 21.36 -1.77 -7.43
N VAL A 28 20.52 -2.46 -6.66
CA VAL A 28 19.54 -1.84 -5.78
C VAL A 28 19.82 -2.23 -4.33
N PHE A 29 20.13 -1.26 -3.50
CA PHE A 29 20.17 -1.43 -2.04
C PHE A 29 18.76 -1.37 -1.47
N VAL A 30 18.48 -2.19 -0.44
CA VAL A 30 17.18 -2.19 0.25
C VAL A 30 17.43 -1.99 1.75
N ALA A 31 16.80 -0.98 2.33
CA ALA A 31 17.05 -0.55 3.71
C ALA A 31 15.78 -0.63 4.59
N PRO A 32 15.69 -1.53 5.55
CA PRO A 32 16.66 -2.55 5.91
C PRO A 32 16.55 -3.83 5.07
N GLY A 33 15.49 -3.98 4.23
CA GLY A 33 15.22 -5.18 3.45
C GLY A 33 14.65 -6.34 4.28
N ASN A 34 14.59 -7.51 3.66
CA ASN A 34 14.03 -8.74 4.26
C ASN A 34 14.80 -9.99 3.76
N GLY A 35 14.33 -11.18 4.12
CA GLY A 35 14.95 -12.44 3.74
C GLY A 35 14.99 -12.70 2.22
N GLY A 36 14.01 -12.19 1.46
CA GLY A 36 13.96 -12.27 0.01
C GLY A 36 14.93 -11.30 -0.64
N THR A 37 14.87 -10.03 -0.29
CA THR A 37 15.79 -9.01 -0.82
C THR A 37 17.26 -9.28 -0.49
N ALA A 38 17.55 -10.06 0.56
CA ALA A 38 18.89 -10.52 0.90
C ALA A 38 19.42 -11.58 -0.09
N THR A 39 18.55 -12.24 -0.83
CA THR A 39 18.92 -13.40 -1.68
C THR A 39 18.54 -13.22 -3.14
N GLU A 40 17.78 -12.19 -3.49
CA GLU A 40 17.39 -11.88 -4.87
C GLU A 40 18.58 -11.28 -5.64
N SER A 41 18.73 -11.70 -6.90
CA SER A 41 19.79 -11.21 -7.77
C SER A 41 19.66 -9.70 -8.03
N GLY A 42 20.76 -8.97 -7.94
CA GLY A 42 20.78 -7.51 -8.14
C GLY A 42 20.39 -6.68 -6.93
N LEU A 43 19.92 -7.32 -5.83
CA LEU A 43 19.58 -6.67 -4.59
C LEU A 43 20.65 -6.86 -3.51
N GLU A 44 20.75 -5.89 -2.59
CA GLU A 44 21.62 -5.97 -1.41
C GLU A 44 20.96 -5.26 -0.23
N ASN A 45 20.77 -5.98 0.88
CA ASN A 45 20.25 -5.39 2.11
C ASN A 45 21.29 -4.55 2.82
N ILE A 46 20.85 -3.43 3.36
CA ILE A 46 21.65 -2.61 4.28
C ILE A 46 20.87 -2.42 5.58
N ALA A 47 21.45 -2.81 6.71
CA ALA A 47 20.79 -2.77 8.02
C ALA A 47 20.74 -1.34 8.59
N ILE A 48 20.14 -0.40 7.84
CA ILE A 48 20.02 1.01 8.19
C ILE A 48 18.55 1.40 8.17
N THR A 49 18.10 2.10 9.22
CA THR A 49 16.71 2.62 9.34
C THR A 49 16.67 4.11 9.65
N GLY A 50 17.73 4.67 10.24
CA GLY A 50 17.81 6.09 10.61
C GLY A 50 18.02 6.97 9.39
N ILE A 51 17.32 8.11 9.33
CA ILE A 51 17.40 9.05 8.19
C ILE A 51 18.83 9.62 8.02
N PRO A 52 19.53 10.06 9.07
CA PRO A 52 20.90 10.56 8.93
C PRO A 52 21.87 9.51 8.38
N GLU A 53 21.75 8.26 8.83
CA GLU A 53 22.59 7.14 8.40
C GLU A 53 22.28 6.74 6.95
N LEU A 54 21.01 6.78 6.54
CA LEU A 54 20.59 6.57 5.15
C LEU A 54 21.19 7.63 4.22
N ILE A 55 21.20 8.90 4.62
CA ILE A 55 21.82 10.01 3.88
C ILE A 55 23.34 9.79 3.75
N ALA A 56 24.01 9.45 4.85
CA ALA A 56 25.44 9.17 4.85
C ALA A 56 25.79 8.00 3.93
N PHE A 57 25.01 6.91 3.98
CA PHE A 57 25.14 5.77 3.09
C PHE A 57 24.95 6.14 1.61
N ALA A 58 23.85 6.86 1.31
CA ALA A 58 23.55 7.26 -0.06
C ALA A 58 24.65 8.12 -0.69
N ARG A 59 25.28 9.01 0.09
CA ARG A 59 26.43 9.79 -0.34
C ARG A 59 27.68 8.93 -0.57
N LYS A 60 27.99 8.06 0.39
CA LYS A 60 29.16 7.17 0.33
C LYS A 60 29.10 6.24 -0.89
N GLU A 61 27.95 5.62 -1.12
CA GLU A 61 27.74 4.69 -2.23
C GLU A 61 27.43 5.38 -3.57
N GLN A 62 27.30 6.71 -3.58
CA GLN A 62 26.91 7.48 -4.76
C GLN A 62 25.57 6.98 -5.33
N VAL A 63 24.58 6.82 -4.47
CA VAL A 63 23.23 6.40 -4.86
C VAL A 63 22.64 7.44 -5.81
N HIS A 64 22.24 6.99 -7.00
CA HIS A 64 21.68 7.86 -8.03
C HIS A 64 20.28 8.36 -7.68
N LEU A 65 19.46 7.49 -7.10
CA LEU A 65 18.07 7.75 -6.76
C LEU A 65 17.62 6.86 -5.59
N THR A 66 16.86 7.44 -4.67
CA THR A 66 16.21 6.73 -3.57
C THR A 66 14.69 6.70 -3.81
N VAL A 67 14.04 5.56 -3.56
CA VAL A 67 12.58 5.39 -3.60
C VAL A 67 12.10 4.98 -2.22
N VAL A 68 11.05 5.64 -1.71
CA VAL A 68 10.51 5.35 -0.39
C VAL A 68 9.31 4.43 -0.52
N GLY A 69 9.33 3.31 0.22
CA GLY A 69 8.24 2.34 0.24
C GLY A 69 7.15 2.67 1.26
N PRO A 70 7.45 2.66 2.58
CA PRO A 70 6.42 2.79 3.62
C PRO A 70 6.13 4.24 4.00
N GLU A 71 4.99 4.43 4.64
CA GLU A 71 4.48 5.72 5.08
C GLU A 71 5.25 6.35 6.25
N ALA A 72 5.78 5.54 7.16
CA ALA A 72 6.41 6.06 8.38
C ALA A 72 7.64 6.96 8.10
N PRO A 73 8.62 6.59 7.26
CA PRO A 73 9.71 7.50 6.90
C PRO A 73 9.23 8.73 6.13
N LEU A 74 8.18 8.64 5.33
CA LEU A 74 7.57 9.80 4.65
C LEU A 74 7.02 10.80 5.67
N ALA A 75 6.24 10.34 6.62
CA ALA A 75 5.71 11.15 7.72
C ALA A 75 6.81 11.73 8.61
N ALA A 76 7.93 11.01 8.76
CA ALA A 76 9.12 11.48 9.48
C ALA A 76 9.95 12.51 8.72
N GLY A 77 9.68 12.76 7.42
CA GLY A 77 10.36 13.77 6.61
C GLY A 77 11.66 13.30 5.94
N VAL A 78 11.76 12.01 5.60
CA VAL A 78 12.92 11.47 4.89
C VAL A 78 13.18 12.16 3.56
N VAL A 79 12.11 12.53 2.84
CA VAL A 79 12.24 13.21 1.54
C VAL A 79 12.80 14.60 1.73
N ASP A 80 12.28 15.37 2.71
CA ASP A 80 12.78 16.70 3.06
C ASP A 80 14.28 16.66 3.41
N ALA A 81 14.68 15.70 4.23
CA ALA A 81 16.06 15.54 4.67
C ALA A 81 17.01 15.18 3.51
N PHE A 82 16.62 14.28 2.62
CA PHE A 82 17.41 13.89 1.44
C PHE A 82 17.57 15.05 0.46
N GLN A 83 16.48 15.80 0.20
CA GLN A 83 16.53 16.97 -0.67
C GLN A 83 17.42 18.08 -0.08
N ALA A 84 17.32 18.35 1.23
CA ALA A 84 18.22 19.27 1.92
C ALA A 84 19.69 18.85 1.85
N ALA A 85 19.94 17.54 1.75
CA ALA A 85 21.27 16.96 1.56
C ALA A 85 21.74 16.95 0.09
N GLY A 86 20.93 17.42 -0.86
CA GLY A 86 21.22 17.42 -2.30
C GLY A 86 21.13 16.04 -2.96
N LEU A 87 20.38 15.11 -2.35
CA LEU A 87 20.20 13.74 -2.84
C LEU A 87 18.85 13.59 -3.54
N ARG A 88 18.83 12.85 -4.65
CA ARG A 88 17.58 12.55 -5.38
C ARG A 88 16.78 11.49 -4.63
N ILE A 89 15.51 11.76 -4.40
CA ILE A 89 14.59 10.87 -3.71
C ILE A 89 13.19 11.03 -4.28
N PHE A 90 12.47 9.91 -4.46
CA PHE A 90 11.10 9.88 -4.93
C PHE A 90 10.15 9.51 -3.79
N GLY A 91 9.25 10.41 -3.51
CA GLY A 91 8.23 10.35 -2.48
C GLY A 91 7.75 11.76 -2.12
N PRO A 92 6.58 11.90 -1.48
CA PRO A 92 6.07 13.20 -1.06
C PRO A 92 6.87 13.77 0.12
N LEU A 93 6.97 15.09 0.17
CA LEU A 93 7.45 15.82 1.35
C LEU A 93 6.56 15.52 2.56
N ARG A 94 7.11 15.72 3.76
CA ARG A 94 6.38 15.52 5.03
C ARG A 94 5.03 16.24 5.05
N ALA A 95 4.98 17.47 4.55
CA ALA A 95 3.75 18.25 4.48
C ALA A 95 2.69 17.61 3.57
N ALA A 96 3.09 17.03 2.43
CA ALA A 96 2.20 16.34 1.52
C ALA A 96 1.80 14.94 2.03
N ALA A 97 2.68 14.28 2.78
CA ALA A 97 2.41 12.99 3.42
C ALA A 97 1.31 13.07 4.50
N GLN A 98 0.89 14.27 4.90
CA GLN A 98 -0.27 14.46 5.79
C GLN A 98 -1.58 13.91 5.20
N LEU A 99 -1.69 13.76 3.88
CA LEU A 99 -2.85 13.08 3.25
C LEU A 99 -3.05 11.64 3.73
N GLU A 100 -2.00 10.96 4.22
CA GLU A 100 -2.09 9.64 4.85
C GLU A 100 -1.90 9.73 6.36
N ALA A 101 -0.98 10.57 6.84
CA ALA A 101 -0.60 10.64 8.24
C ALA A 101 -1.70 11.22 9.14
N SER A 102 -2.62 12.03 8.60
CA SER A 102 -3.77 12.57 9.33
C SER A 102 -5.06 12.43 8.51
N LYS A 103 -6.00 11.69 9.04
CA LYS A 103 -7.33 11.51 8.41
C LYS A 103 -8.15 12.79 8.47
N ASP A 104 -8.01 13.57 9.55
CA ASP A 104 -8.64 14.87 9.68
C ASP A 104 -8.13 15.85 8.64
N PHE A 105 -6.80 15.90 8.42
CA PHE A 105 -6.21 16.68 7.35
C PHE A 105 -6.74 16.25 5.97
N ALA A 106 -6.72 14.94 5.68
CA ALA A 106 -7.20 14.39 4.42
C ALA A 106 -8.66 14.71 4.15
N LYS A 107 -9.53 14.58 5.16
CA LYS A 107 -10.96 14.89 5.04
C LYS A 107 -11.21 16.38 4.84
N SER A 108 -10.53 17.23 5.61
CA SER A 108 -10.59 18.68 5.45
C SER A 108 -10.08 19.13 4.08
N PHE A 109 -9.01 18.51 3.59
CA PHE A 109 -8.48 18.72 2.25
C PHE A 109 -9.48 18.33 1.17
N MET A 110 -10.06 17.13 1.25
CA MET A 110 -11.06 16.66 0.28
C MET A 110 -12.29 17.57 0.24
N ALA A 111 -12.79 18.00 1.40
CA ALA A 111 -13.91 18.94 1.49
C ALA A 111 -13.58 20.29 0.83
N ARG A 112 -12.39 20.84 1.10
CA ARG A 112 -11.92 22.14 0.58
C ARG A 112 -11.75 22.14 -0.93
N HIS A 113 -11.34 21.00 -1.50
CA HIS A 113 -11.08 20.85 -2.94
C HIS A 113 -12.20 20.11 -3.69
N GLY A 114 -13.36 19.86 -3.05
CA GLY A 114 -14.53 19.27 -3.70
C GLY A 114 -14.35 17.82 -4.13
N ILE A 115 -13.46 17.07 -3.46
CA ILE A 115 -13.19 15.67 -3.77
C ILE A 115 -14.26 14.78 -3.10
N PRO A 116 -14.96 13.91 -3.84
CA PRO A 116 -15.99 13.05 -3.30
C PRO A 116 -15.47 12.12 -2.19
N THR A 117 -16.05 12.19 -1.00
CA THR A 117 -15.71 11.34 0.14
C THR A 117 -16.94 11.16 1.04
N ALA A 118 -16.86 10.29 2.05
CA ALA A 118 -17.87 10.10 3.06
C ALA A 118 -18.11 11.39 3.88
N ARG A 119 -19.34 11.66 4.25
CA ARG A 119 -19.64 12.69 5.26
C ARG A 119 -18.93 12.32 6.56
N HIS A 120 -18.34 13.30 7.20
CA HIS A 120 -17.48 13.06 8.36
C HIS A 120 -17.61 14.18 9.40
N SER A 121 -17.18 13.86 10.61
CA SER A 121 -16.97 14.80 11.69
C SER A 121 -15.80 14.35 12.55
N THR A 122 -15.04 15.30 13.08
CA THR A 122 -13.83 15.05 13.88
C THR A 122 -14.06 15.37 15.34
N PHE A 123 -13.57 14.52 16.25
CA PHE A 123 -13.77 14.65 17.68
C PHE A 123 -12.47 14.37 18.46
N THR A 124 -12.28 15.13 19.54
CA THR A 124 -11.28 14.89 20.59
C THR A 124 -11.93 14.58 21.94
N SER A 125 -13.27 14.75 22.04
CA SER A 125 -14.07 14.48 23.23
C SER A 125 -14.94 13.24 23.01
N ALA A 126 -14.78 12.23 23.87
CA ALA A 126 -15.60 11.01 23.81
C ALA A 126 -17.09 11.29 24.02
N SER A 127 -17.45 12.25 24.89
CA SER A 127 -18.85 12.62 25.14
C SER A 127 -19.51 13.24 23.90
N GLU A 128 -18.79 14.14 23.20
CA GLU A 128 -19.30 14.76 21.97
C GLU A 128 -19.40 13.75 20.82
N ALA A 129 -18.41 12.87 20.70
CA ALA A 129 -18.40 11.79 19.71
C ALA A 129 -19.59 10.84 19.90
N LYS A 130 -19.87 10.41 21.14
CA LYS A 130 -21.02 9.56 21.48
C LYS A 130 -22.36 10.27 21.25
N ALA A 131 -22.47 11.56 21.57
CA ALA A 131 -23.67 12.35 21.28
C ALA A 131 -23.91 12.45 19.77
N HIS A 132 -22.85 12.60 18.96
CA HIS A 132 -22.94 12.57 17.50
C HIS A 132 -23.43 11.21 17.00
N VAL A 133 -22.86 10.10 17.48
CA VAL A 133 -23.29 8.74 17.10
C VAL A 133 -24.75 8.49 17.49
N ALA A 134 -25.18 8.93 18.68
CA ALA A 134 -26.58 8.81 19.10
C ALA A 134 -27.53 9.55 18.16
N LYS A 135 -27.10 10.67 17.57
CA LYS A 135 -27.91 11.47 16.65
C LYS A 135 -27.95 10.86 15.23
N VAL A 136 -26.83 10.35 14.72
CA VAL A 136 -26.74 9.88 13.33
C VAL A 136 -27.04 8.39 13.18
N GLY A 137 -26.86 7.59 14.26
CA GLY A 137 -27.12 6.15 14.27
C GLY A 137 -25.98 5.32 13.70
N ALA A 138 -26.26 4.03 13.46
CA ALA A 138 -25.37 3.06 12.85
C ALA A 138 -26.08 2.40 11.63
N PRO A 139 -25.36 1.78 10.67
CA PRO A 139 -23.89 1.57 10.69
C PRO A 139 -23.09 2.86 10.50
N ILE A 140 -21.89 2.90 11.10
CA ILE A 140 -21.01 4.07 11.07
C ILE A 140 -19.54 3.65 11.18
N VAL A 141 -18.60 4.49 10.74
CA VAL A 141 -17.18 4.16 10.77
C VAL A 141 -16.43 5.10 11.70
N ILE A 142 -15.69 4.53 12.64
CA ILE A 142 -14.84 5.26 13.60
C ILE A 142 -13.39 5.03 13.21
N LYS A 143 -12.63 6.11 12.98
CA LYS A 143 -11.23 6.04 12.55
C LYS A 143 -10.35 6.86 13.50
N ALA A 144 -9.27 6.26 14.01
CA ALA A 144 -8.20 7.02 14.66
C ALA A 144 -7.50 7.91 13.64
N ASP A 145 -7.14 9.14 14.03
CA ASP A 145 -6.60 10.14 13.10
C ASP A 145 -5.19 9.80 12.59
N GLY A 146 -4.29 9.29 13.45
CA GLY A 146 -2.91 9.00 13.10
C GLY A 146 -2.68 7.66 12.38
N LEU A 147 -1.40 7.37 12.10
CA LEU A 147 -0.96 6.09 11.55
C LEU A 147 -1.18 4.97 12.59
N ALA A 148 -2.03 4.00 12.30
CA ALA A 148 -2.40 2.91 13.20
C ALA A 148 -2.26 1.52 12.56
N ALA A 149 -1.46 1.38 11.50
CA ALA A 149 -1.16 0.12 10.82
C ALA A 149 -2.40 -0.76 10.53
N GLY A 150 -3.50 -0.13 10.08
CA GLY A 150 -4.77 -0.81 9.79
C GLY A 150 -5.65 -1.14 10.99
N LYS A 151 -5.17 -0.93 12.22
CA LYS A 151 -5.91 -1.22 13.47
C LYS A 151 -6.79 -0.04 13.95
N GLY A 152 -6.65 1.12 13.35
CA GLY A 152 -7.36 2.34 13.73
C GLY A 152 -8.71 2.55 13.05
N VAL A 153 -9.32 1.53 12.43
CA VAL A 153 -10.61 1.64 11.74
C VAL A 153 -11.58 0.60 12.25
N VAL A 154 -12.72 1.06 12.77
CA VAL A 154 -13.82 0.22 13.24
C VAL A 154 -15.07 0.55 12.44
N VAL A 155 -15.60 -0.44 11.72
CA VAL A 155 -16.92 -0.39 11.09
C VAL A 155 -17.91 -0.92 12.13
N ALA A 156 -18.64 -0.01 12.75
CA ALA A 156 -19.60 -0.32 13.80
C ALA A 156 -20.99 -0.55 13.20
N ALA A 157 -21.51 -1.77 13.36
CA ALA A 157 -22.87 -2.11 12.92
C ALA A 157 -23.94 -1.57 13.88
N THR A 158 -23.58 -1.30 15.11
CA THR A 158 -24.47 -0.80 16.17
C THR A 158 -23.89 0.42 16.88
N VAL A 159 -24.76 1.21 17.50
CA VAL A 159 -24.36 2.35 18.35
C VAL A 159 -23.49 1.90 19.53
N ALA A 160 -23.76 0.70 20.08
CA ALA A 160 -22.97 0.15 21.17
C ALA A 160 -21.52 -0.15 20.74
N GLU A 161 -21.33 -0.77 19.56
CA GLU A 161 -20.00 -1.00 18.98
C GLU A 161 -19.26 0.31 18.68
N ALA A 162 -19.97 1.32 18.15
CA ALA A 162 -19.39 2.63 17.91
C ALA A 162 -18.91 3.30 19.20
N ASN A 163 -19.74 3.25 20.26
CA ASN A 163 -19.38 3.81 21.57
C ASN A 163 -18.18 3.08 22.19
N ALA A 164 -18.11 1.75 22.06
CA ALA A 164 -16.96 0.98 22.52
C ALA A 164 -15.66 1.39 21.78
N ALA A 165 -15.73 1.56 20.46
CA ALA A 165 -14.59 2.03 19.66
C ALA A 165 -14.14 3.45 20.05
N ILE A 166 -15.07 4.35 20.36
CA ILE A 166 -14.76 5.70 20.84
C ILE A 166 -14.05 5.65 22.20
N GLU A 167 -14.52 4.80 23.13
CA GLU A 167 -13.85 4.61 24.43
C GLU A 167 -12.43 4.07 24.24
N ASP A 168 -12.28 3.00 23.48
CA ASP A 168 -10.99 2.36 23.21
C ASP A 168 -9.96 3.34 22.65
N MET A 169 -10.39 4.25 21.76
CA MET A 169 -9.49 5.20 21.10
C MET A 169 -9.22 6.44 21.93
N LEU A 170 -10.27 7.14 22.38
CA LEU A 170 -10.15 8.46 23.02
C LEU A 170 -9.92 8.40 24.54
N VAL A 171 -10.37 7.34 25.22
CA VAL A 171 -10.31 7.24 26.68
C VAL A 171 -9.21 6.27 27.12
N ASP A 172 -9.26 5.02 26.63
CA ASP A 172 -8.31 3.98 27.03
C ASP A 172 -6.93 4.14 26.35
N GLY A 173 -6.81 4.97 25.31
CA GLY A 173 -5.55 5.28 24.65
C GLY A 173 -4.89 4.06 23.99
N LYS A 174 -5.68 3.04 23.59
CA LYS A 174 -5.15 1.78 23.01
C LYS A 174 -4.30 1.99 21.76
N LEU A 175 -4.45 3.13 21.09
CA LEU A 175 -3.69 3.49 19.88
C LEU A 175 -2.66 4.61 20.13
N GLY A 176 -2.35 4.93 21.39
CA GLY A 176 -1.41 5.98 21.76
C GLY A 176 -1.81 7.35 21.18
N GLU A 177 -0.83 8.12 20.70
CA GLU A 177 -1.07 9.46 20.13
C GLU A 177 -2.03 9.44 18.92
N ALA A 178 -2.03 8.35 18.13
CA ALA A 178 -2.93 8.20 16.98
C ALA A 178 -4.41 8.19 17.38
N GLY A 179 -4.74 7.76 18.60
CA GLY A 179 -6.08 7.73 19.16
C GLY A 179 -6.56 9.01 19.83
N GLY A 180 -5.69 10.01 19.99
CA GLY A 180 -6.04 11.29 20.67
C GLY A 180 -7.07 12.15 19.89
N ARG A 181 -7.35 11.80 18.66
CA ARG A 181 -8.39 12.38 17.79
C ARG A 181 -9.01 11.26 16.96
N ILE A 182 -10.30 11.34 16.71
CA ILE A 182 -11.01 10.39 15.84
C ILE A 182 -11.80 11.12 14.76
N VAL A 183 -11.94 10.46 13.62
CA VAL A 183 -12.86 10.87 12.54
C VAL A 183 -13.99 9.85 12.48
N ILE A 184 -15.24 10.34 12.57
CA ILE A 184 -16.45 9.55 12.43
C ILE A 184 -17.01 9.79 11.04
N GLU A 185 -17.22 8.71 10.27
CA GLU A 185 -17.68 8.77 8.88
C GLU A 185 -18.97 8.00 8.67
N GLU A 186 -19.81 8.46 7.73
CA GLU A 186 -20.93 7.64 7.24
C GLU A 186 -20.40 6.33 6.68
N PHE A 187 -21.12 5.25 6.91
CA PHE A 187 -20.82 3.96 6.28
C PHE A 187 -21.16 4.03 4.79
N LEU A 188 -20.20 3.68 3.94
CA LEU A 188 -20.39 3.61 2.50
C LEU A 188 -20.57 2.16 2.07
N GLU A 189 -21.62 1.92 1.27
CA GLU A 189 -21.87 0.62 0.64
C GLU A 189 -21.35 0.62 -0.78
N GLY A 190 -20.69 -0.47 -1.18
CA GLY A 190 -20.18 -0.61 -2.54
C GLY A 190 -19.10 -1.65 -2.64
N GLU A 191 -18.32 -1.52 -3.70
CA GLU A 191 -17.15 -2.35 -3.98
C GLU A 191 -15.89 -1.52 -3.86
N GLU A 192 -14.92 -1.98 -3.07
CA GLU A 192 -13.66 -1.28 -2.91
C GLU A 192 -12.73 -1.48 -4.10
N ALA A 193 -11.99 -0.46 -4.47
CA ALA A 193 -10.91 -0.53 -5.46
C ALA A 193 -9.74 0.37 -5.07
N SER A 194 -8.55 -0.05 -5.48
CA SER A 194 -7.30 0.70 -5.31
C SER A 194 -6.97 1.41 -6.62
N PHE A 195 -6.97 2.74 -6.60
CA PHE A 195 -6.62 3.57 -7.74
C PHE A 195 -5.32 4.31 -7.44
N ILE A 196 -4.24 3.90 -8.08
CA ILE A 196 -2.90 4.40 -7.80
C ILE A 196 -2.38 5.21 -8.97
N VAL A 197 -1.74 6.33 -8.68
CA VAL A 197 -1.08 7.17 -9.67
C VAL A 197 0.35 7.50 -9.25
N MET A 198 1.20 7.80 -10.21
CA MET A 198 2.47 8.48 -10.01
C MET A 198 2.24 9.96 -10.30
N ALA A 199 2.72 10.86 -9.43
CA ALA A 199 2.52 12.30 -9.56
C ALA A 199 3.85 13.06 -9.60
N ASP A 200 3.89 14.16 -10.35
CA ASP A 200 5.07 15.01 -10.58
C ASP A 200 4.94 16.43 -10.00
N GLY A 201 3.94 16.64 -9.14
CA GLY A 201 3.62 17.96 -8.56
C GLY A 201 2.53 18.73 -9.33
N ALA A 202 2.35 18.47 -10.61
CA ALA A 202 1.37 19.13 -11.47
C ALA A 202 0.46 18.15 -12.20
N ARG A 203 0.96 16.96 -12.50
CA ARG A 203 0.28 15.94 -13.31
C ARG A 203 0.35 14.58 -12.63
N ALA A 204 -0.51 13.67 -13.06
CA ALA A 204 -0.57 12.29 -12.56
C ALA A 204 -0.62 11.30 -13.72
N LEU A 205 0.23 10.27 -13.65
CA LEU A 205 0.24 9.10 -14.53
C LEU A 205 -0.47 7.95 -13.82
N PRO A 206 -1.62 7.45 -14.34
CA PRO A 206 -2.28 6.31 -13.72
C PRO A 206 -1.43 5.03 -13.80
N MET A 207 -1.35 4.33 -12.68
CA MET A 207 -0.86 2.97 -12.61
C MET A 207 -2.00 1.98 -12.90
N ALA A 208 -1.68 0.67 -13.02
CA ALA A 208 -2.74 -0.33 -13.16
C ALA A 208 -3.62 -0.36 -11.91
N THR A 209 -4.93 -0.51 -12.11
CA THR A 209 -5.90 -0.63 -11.02
C THR A 209 -5.78 -1.98 -10.32
N SER A 210 -6.19 -2.04 -9.06
CA SER A 210 -6.14 -3.26 -8.26
C SER A 210 -7.32 -3.32 -7.28
N GLN A 211 -7.61 -4.52 -6.80
CA GLN A 211 -8.51 -4.74 -5.65
C GLN A 211 -7.81 -5.65 -4.65
N ASP A 212 -7.85 -5.29 -3.37
CA ASP A 212 -7.31 -6.08 -2.27
C ASP A 212 -8.42 -6.78 -1.47
N HIS A 213 -8.03 -7.71 -0.61
CA HIS A 213 -8.90 -8.47 0.28
C HIS A 213 -8.49 -8.19 1.72
N LYS A 214 -9.18 -7.27 2.39
CA LYS A 214 -8.80 -6.75 3.72
C LYS A 214 -9.13 -7.67 4.88
N ARG A 215 -10.12 -8.54 4.74
CA ARG A 215 -10.52 -9.46 5.81
C ARG A 215 -9.62 -10.69 5.84
N LEU A 216 -9.37 -11.17 7.07
CA LEU A 216 -8.44 -12.29 7.32
C LEU A 216 -8.86 -13.59 6.67
N ARG A 217 -10.16 -13.91 6.66
CA ARG A 217 -10.69 -15.23 6.28
C ARG A 217 -11.51 -15.18 5.00
N ASP A 218 -11.66 -16.37 4.39
CA ASP A 218 -12.53 -16.59 3.23
C ASP A 218 -13.92 -16.02 3.47
N GLY A 219 -14.58 -15.56 2.39
CA GLY A 219 -15.91 -14.97 2.47
C GLY A 219 -15.93 -13.55 3.09
N ASP A 220 -14.81 -12.87 3.15
CA ASP A 220 -14.66 -11.53 3.72
C ASP A 220 -15.13 -11.41 5.17
N ILE A 221 -14.76 -12.39 6.00
CA ILE A 221 -15.07 -12.45 7.43
C ILE A 221 -13.79 -12.36 8.30
N GLY A 222 -13.99 -12.09 9.59
CA GLY A 222 -12.91 -11.93 10.56
C GLY A 222 -12.39 -10.48 10.63
N PRO A 223 -11.27 -10.26 11.34
CA PRO A 223 -10.71 -8.92 11.52
C PRO A 223 -10.18 -8.34 10.21
N ASN A 224 -10.10 -7.00 10.17
CA ASN A 224 -9.37 -6.29 9.13
C ASN A 224 -7.86 -6.57 9.27
N THR A 225 -7.18 -6.60 8.12
CA THR A 225 -5.74 -6.81 8.02
C THR A 225 -5.10 -5.74 7.12
N GLY A 226 -3.81 -5.84 6.88
CA GLY A 226 -3.12 -5.04 5.86
C GLY A 226 -3.41 -5.47 4.42
N GLY A 227 -4.22 -6.52 4.21
CA GLY A 227 -4.52 -7.16 2.93
C GLY A 227 -4.01 -8.59 2.86
N MET A 228 -4.90 -9.52 2.52
CA MET A 228 -4.61 -10.96 2.40
C MET A 228 -4.35 -11.41 0.96
N GLY A 229 -4.39 -10.48 0.03
CA GLY A 229 -4.13 -10.70 -1.39
C GLY A 229 -4.77 -9.62 -2.23
N ALA A 230 -4.30 -9.49 -3.46
CA ALA A 230 -4.80 -8.51 -4.40
C ALA A 230 -4.69 -9.03 -5.83
N TYR A 231 -5.44 -8.41 -6.74
CA TYR A 231 -5.35 -8.70 -8.16
C TYR A 231 -5.42 -7.42 -8.98
N SER A 232 -4.87 -7.46 -10.18
CA SER A 232 -4.82 -6.37 -11.15
C SER A 232 -5.05 -6.94 -12.57
N PRO A 233 -5.86 -6.27 -13.44
CA PRO A 233 -6.61 -5.04 -13.16
C PRO A 233 -7.85 -5.29 -12.30
N ALA A 234 -8.46 -4.20 -11.81
CA ALA A 234 -9.74 -4.23 -11.09
C ALA A 234 -10.91 -4.13 -12.08
N PRO A 235 -11.72 -5.19 -12.28
CA PRO A 235 -12.81 -5.15 -13.27
C PRO A 235 -13.91 -4.13 -12.93
N VAL A 236 -14.05 -3.77 -11.67
CA VAL A 236 -15.00 -2.74 -11.22
C VAL A 236 -14.65 -1.35 -11.77
N VAL A 237 -13.36 -1.09 -12.03
CA VAL A 237 -12.90 0.17 -12.59
C VAL A 237 -12.97 0.12 -14.13
N THR A 238 -14.15 0.35 -14.66
CA THR A 238 -14.38 0.47 -16.12
C THR A 238 -13.63 1.69 -16.69
N PRO A 239 -13.42 1.77 -18.03
CA PRO A 239 -12.80 2.96 -18.64
C PRO A 239 -13.53 4.26 -18.31
N GLN A 240 -14.87 4.24 -18.22
CA GLN A 240 -15.69 5.40 -17.88
C GLN A 240 -15.45 5.81 -16.41
N LEU A 241 -15.41 4.83 -15.50
CA LEU A 241 -15.13 5.09 -14.10
C LEU A 241 -13.69 5.58 -13.90
N HIS A 242 -12.72 4.99 -14.61
CA HIS A 242 -11.33 5.44 -14.60
C HIS A 242 -11.23 6.94 -14.98
N ALA A 243 -11.88 7.35 -16.05
CA ALA A 243 -11.89 8.76 -16.48
C ALA A 243 -12.55 9.68 -15.43
N ARG A 244 -13.62 9.20 -14.77
CA ARG A 244 -14.26 9.95 -13.67
C ARG A 244 -13.35 10.10 -12.47
N VAL A 245 -12.71 9.03 -12.02
CA VAL A 245 -11.77 9.06 -10.88
C VAL A 245 -10.63 10.03 -11.16
N MET A 246 -10.06 10.00 -12.35
CA MET A 246 -9.03 10.97 -12.74
C MET A 246 -9.53 12.41 -12.67
N ARG A 247 -10.71 12.70 -13.19
CA ARG A 247 -11.28 14.06 -13.24
C ARG A 247 -11.81 14.54 -11.89
N GLU A 248 -12.46 13.67 -11.11
CA GLU A 248 -13.21 14.07 -9.91
C GLU A 248 -12.41 13.90 -8.60
N ILE A 249 -11.37 13.05 -8.62
CA ILE A 249 -10.58 12.73 -7.42
C ILE A 249 -9.10 13.07 -7.61
N ILE A 250 -8.44 12.48 -8.61
CA ILE A 250 -6.98 12.58 -8.74
C ILE A 250 -6.53 13.99 -9.16
N GLN A 251 -7.07 14.53 -10.24
CA GLN A 251 -6.71 15.86 -10.70
C GLN A 251 -7.00 16.94 -9.65
N PRO A 252 -8.17 16.96 -8.99
CA PRO A 252 -8.42 17.88 -7.87
C PRO A 252 -7.45 17.68 -6.69
N ALA A 253 -7.03 16.44 -6.39
CA ALA A 253 -6.06 16.19 -5.34
C ALA A 253 -4.69 16.78 -5.68
N ILE A 254 -4.16 16.51 -6.87
CA ILE A 254 -2.84 17.03 -7.28
C ILE A 254 -2.87 18.57 -7.40
N ALA A 255 -3.89 19.13 -8.05
CA ALA A 255 -4.06 20.57 -8.18
C ALA A 255 -4.28 21.26 -6.81
N GLY A 256 -5.04 20.62 -5.94
CA GLY A 256 -5.30 21.11 -4.57
C GLY A 256 -4.03 21.17 -3.75
N MET A 257 -3.20 20.13 -3.77
CA MET A 257 -1.92 20.11 -3.06
C MET A 257 -0.97 21.19 -3.57
N ALA A 258 -0.89 21.39 -4.88
CA ALA A 258 -0.09 22.47 -5.47
C ALA A 258 -0.62 23.86 -5.05
N LYS A 259 -1.95 24.05 -5.07
CA LYS A 259 -2.61 25.29 -4.65
C LYS A 259 -2.38 25.61 -3.16
N ASP A 260 -2.35 24.59 -2.32
CA ASP A 260 -2.10 24.71 -0.88
C ASP A 260 -0.60 24.91 -0.55
N GLY A 261 0.27 24.99 -1.58
CA GLY A 261 1.71 25.22 -1.43
C GLY A 261 2.54 23.98 -1.10
N THR A 262 1.96 22.80 -1.22
CA THR A 262 2.60 21.49 -0.97
C THR A 262 2.45 20.57 -2.16
N PRO A 263 3.06 20.87 -3.34
CA PRO A 263 2.92 20.05 -4.54
C PRO A 263 3.31 18.61 -4.26
N TYR A 264 2.51 17.67 -4.77
CA TYR A 264 2.65 16.24 -4.50
C TYR A 264 3.52 15.56 -5.55
N VAL A 265 4.69 15.09 -5.16
CA VAL A 265 5.57 14.25 -5.99
C VAL A 265 5.72 12.89 -5.34
N GLY A 266 5.33 11.81 -6.04
CA GLY A 266 5.37 10.47 -5.46
C GLY A 266 4.22 9.59 -5.96
N PHE A 267 4.10 8.38 -5.40
CA PHE A 267 2.92 7.57 -5.60
C PHE A 267 1.78 8.08 -4.70
N LEU A 268 0.60 8.25 -5.29
CA LEU A 268 -0.62 8.55 -4.57
C LEU A 268 -1.63 7.43 -4.81
N TYR A 269 -2.05 6.79 -3.74
CA TYR A 269 -3.07 5.76 -3.72
C TYR A 269 -4.38 6.38 -3.23
N ALA A 270 -5.43 6.29 -4.03
CA ALA A 270 -6.80 6.58 -3.63
C ALA A 270 -7.55 5.28 -3.40
N GLY A 271 -7.90 5.00 -2.14
CA GLY A 271 -8.85 3.94 -1.78
C GLY A 271 -10.26 4.41 -2.12
N LEU A 272 -10.95 3.67 -2.97
CA LEU A 272 -12.26 4.05 -3.49
C LEU A 272 -13.33 3.10 -2.98
N MET A 273 -14.52 3.64 -2.67
CA MET A 273 -15.77 2.91 -2.59
C MET A 273 -16.61 3.27 -3.81
N ILE A 274 -17.01 2.26 -4.58
CA ILE A 274 -17.81 2.41 -5.80
C ILE A 274 -19.21 1.87 -5.50
N ASP A 275 -20.19 2.76 -5.47
CA ASP A 275 -21.57 2.38 -5.18
C ASP A 275 -22.22 1.60 -6.34
N LYS A 276 -23.42 1.07 -6.12
CA LYS A 276 -24.18 0.30 -7.13
C LYS A 276 -24.51 1.11 -8.38
N ALA A 277 -24.52 2.45 -8.29
CA ALA A 277 -24.75 3.35 -9.41
C ALA A 277 -23.44 3.73 -10.13
N GLY A 278 -22.29 3.22 -9.69
CA GLY A 278 -20.98 3.49 -10.26
C GLY A 278 -20.41 4.85 -9.85
N ASN A 279 -20.84 5.42 -8.72
CA ASN A 279 -20.26 6.66 -8.19
C ASN A 279 -19.07 6.35 -7.28
N PRO A 280 -17.87 6.89 -7.57
CA PRO A 280 -16.73 6.72 -6.71
C PRO A 280 -16.73 7.74 -5.56
N LYS A 281 -16.45 7.27 -4.35
CA LYS A 281 -16.10 8.11 -3.20
C LYS A 281 -14.73 7.68 -2.67
N THR A 282 -13.92 8.65 -2.28
CA THR A 282 -12.62 8.40 -1.66
C THR A 282 -12.81 7.96 -0.22
N LEU A 283 -12.32 6.77 0.12
CA LEU A 283 -12.25 6.27 1.49
C LEU A 283 -11.09 6.91 2.24
N GLU A 284 -9.92 6.90 1.59
CA GLU A 284 -8.66 7.41 2.12
C GLU A 284 -7.66 7.67 0.99
N PHE A 285 -6.66 8.51 1.27
CA PHE A 285 -5.43 8.58 0.49
C PHE A 285 -4.29 7.88 1.24
N ASN A 286 -3.43 7.20 0.48
CA ASN A 286 -2.15 6.73 0.98
C ASN A 286 -1.02 7.34 0.12
N CYS A 287 0.02 7.80 0.78
CA CYS A 287 1.11 8.59 0.15
C CYS A 287 2.22 7.71 -0.42
N ARG A 288 1.88 6.50 -0.84
CA ARG A 288 2.79 5.45 -1.30
C ARG A 288 1.99 4.40 -2.07
N LEU A 289 2.71 3.44 -2.65
CA LEU A 289 2.08 2.24 -3.24
C LEU A 289 1.36 1.40 -2.19
N GLY A 290 0.34 0.65 -2.59
CA GLY A 290 -0.36 -0.32 -1.75
C GLY A 290 0.45 -1.58 -1.47
N ASP A 291 0.13 -2.28 -0.41
CA ASP A 291 0.65 -3.60 -0.08
C ASP A 291 -0.49 -4.48 0.44
N PRO A 292 -0.98 -5.47 -0.35
CA PRO A 292 -0.25 -6.23 -1.36
C PRO A 292 -0.55 -5.89 -2.84
N GLU A 293 -1.01 -4.71 -3.18
CA GLU A 293 -1.35 -4.34 -4.57
C GLU A 293 -0.11 -4.18 -5.46
N THR A 294 1.01 -3.73 -4.88
CA THR A 294 2.25 -3.46 -5.63
C THR A 294 2.77 -4.70 -6.34
N GLN A 295 2.70 -5.86 -5.72
CA GLN A 295 3.22 -7.11 -6.27
C GLN A 295 2.55 -7.46 -7.61
N PRO A 296 1.22 -7.59 -7.71
CA PRO A 296 0.57 -7.84 -8.99
C PRO A 296 0.71 -6.67 -10.00
N ILE A 297 0.76 -5.43 -9.53
CA ILE A 297 0.96 -4.27 -10.40
C ILE A 297 2.35 -4.29 -11.04
N MET A 298 3.41 -4.55 -10.27
CA MET A 298 4.79 -4.58 -10.77
C MET A 298 5.04 -5.74 -11.73
N MET A 299 4.40 -6.89 -11.53
CA MET A 299 4.47 -8.00 -12.49
C MET A 299 3.82 -7.66 -13.83
N ARG A 300 2.83 -6.78 -13.85
CA ARG A 300 2.16 -6.32 -15.08
C ARG A 300 2.85 -5.13 -15.74
N LEU A 301 3.68 -4.38 -15.02
CA LEU A 301 4.36 -3.20 -15.59
C LEU A 301 5.44 -3.65 -16.59
N LYS A 302 5.31 -3.24 -17.86
CA LYS A 302 6.30 -3.49 -18.92
C LYS A 302 7.29 -2.34 -19.07
N SER A 303 6.86 -1.12 -18.80
CA SER A 303 7.73 0.05 -18.82
C SER A 303 8.84 -0.04 -17.77
N ASP A 304 9.94 0.61 -18.05
CA ASP A 304 11.04 0.79 -17.09
C ASP A 304 10.59 1.68 -15.94
N LEU A 305 10.53 1.10 -14.72
CA LEU A 305 10.09 1.83 -13.53
C LEU A 305 11.04 2.99 -13.19
N LEU A 306 12.35 2.82 -13.42
CA LEU A 306 13.31 3.88 -13.18
C LEU A 306 13.04 5.09 -14.07
N GLU A 307 12.79 4.89 -15.36
CA GLU A 307 12.47 5.99 -16.28
C GLU A 307 11.21 6.73 -15.89
N LEU A 308 10.15 6.01 -15.50
CA LEU A 308 8.91 6.64 -15.02
C LEU A 308 9.14 7.48 -13.75
N VAL A 309 9.96 6.98 -12.82
CA VAL A 309 10.30 7.72 -11.59
C VAL A 309 11.16 8.94 -11.91
N GLU A 310 12.12 8.84 -12.83
CA GLU A 310 12.92 9.98 -13.30
C GLU A 310 12.05 11.03 -13.96
N ASP A 311 11.10 10.63 -14.82
CA ASP A 311 10.14 11.54 -15.46
C ASP A 311 9.25 12.26 -14.45
N ALA A 312 8.84 11.56 -13.37
CA ALA A 312 8.08 12.19 -12.29
C ALA A 312 8.92 13.24 -11.54
N LEU A 313 10.17 12.93 -11.21
CA LEU A 313 11.06 13.89 -10.53
C LEU A 313 11.42 15.12 -11.36
N GLU A 314 11.37 14.99 -12.67
CA GLU A 314 11.71 16.05 -13.63
C GLU A 314 10.47 16.76 -14.21
N GLY A 315 9.26 16.45 -13.68
CA GLY A 315 8.02 17.11 -14.11
C GLY A 315 7.56 16.74 -15.52
N ARG A 316 7.94 15.58 -16.03
CA ARG A 316 7.70 15.15 -17.41
C ARG A 316 6.58 14.12 -17.58
N LEU A 317 5.81 13.82 -16.55
CA LEU A 317 4.72 12.82 -16.64
C LEU A 317 3.65 13.15 -17.71
N GLY A 318 3.57 14.39 -18.14
CA GLY A 318 2.65 14.78 -19.20
C GLY A 318 2.93 14.18 -20.58
N SER A 319 4.17 13.71 -20.81
CA SER A 319 4.58 13.00 -22.02
C SER A 319 4.92 11.53 -21.77
N ALA A 320 4.87 11.09 -20.52
CA ALA A 320 5.11 9.71 -20.15
C ALA A 320 3.87 8.84 -20.34
N ALA A 321 4.09 7.57 -20.68
CA ALA A 321 3.05 6.53 -20.75
C ALA A 321 3.58 5.24 -20.12
N ALA A 322 2.74 4.58 -19.35
CA ALA A 322 3.05 3.27 -18.80
C ALA A 322 2.46 2.17 -19.69
N ASP A 323 3.29 1.24 -20.12
CA ASP A 323 2.89 0.04 -20.87
C ASP A 323 2.66 -1.14 -19.92
N TRP A 324 1.61 -1.88 -20.14
CA TRP A 324 1.13 -2.92 -19.26
C TRP A 324 0.99 -4.26 -19.95
N ASP A 325 1.37 -5.33 -19.27
CA ASP A 325 0.98 -6.68 -19.67
C ASP A 325 -0.55 -6.79 -19.67
N ARG A 326 -1.11 -7.31 -20.73
CA ARG A 326 -2.57 -7.49 -20.87
C ARG A 326 -3.11 -8.60 -19.97
N ARG A 327 -2.23 -9.50 -19.52
CA ARG A 327 -2.59 -10.57 -18.60
C ARG A 327 -3.01 -9.99 -17.25
N ALA A 328 -3.85 -10.75 -16.54
CA ALA A 328 -4.17 -10.47 -15.16
C ALA A 328 -3.02 -10.94 -14.24
N ALA A 329 -2.85 -10.27 -13.12
CA ALA A 329 -1.98 -10.71 -12.05
C ALA A 329 -2.78 -10.89 -10.75
N LEU A 330 -2.41 -11.89 -9.94
CA LEU A 330 -3.02 -12.15 -8.64
C LEU A 330 -1.94 -12.53 -7.64
N GLY A 331 -1.97 -11.89 -6.47
CA GLY A 331 -1.09 -12.17 -5.35
C GLY A 331 -1.87 -12.74 -4.16
N VAL A 332 -1.37 -13.82 -3.58
CA VAL A 332 -1.89 -14.46 -2.36
C VAL A 332 -0.90 -14.19 -1.22
N VAL A 333 -1.37 -13.58 -0.15
CA VAL A 333 -0.55 -13.32 1.04
C VAL A 333 -0.57 -14.54 1.94
N LEU A 334 0.62 -14.99 2.36
CA LEU A 334 0.84 -15.99 3.39
C LEU A 334 1.22 -15.26 4.67
N ALA A 335 0.39 -15.38 5.71
CA ALA A 335 0.56 -14.71 6.99
C ALA A 335 0.99 -15.68 8.08
N ALA A 336 1.69 -15.16 9.09
CA ALA A 336 2.15 -15.91 10.24
C ALA A 336 0.98 -16.32 11.16
N ALA A 337 1.23 -17.32 12.01
CA ALA A 337 0.31 -17.66 13.10
C ALA A 337 -0.01 -16.42 13.94
N ASN A 338 -1.25 -16.32 14.40
CA ASN A 338 -1.79 -15.24 15.23
C ASN A 338 -1.89 -13.85 14.53
N TYR A 339 -1.57 -13.74 13.24
CA TYR A 339 -1.83 -12.51 12.50
C TYR A 339 -3.34 -12.21 12.47
N PRO A 340 -3.82 -10.96 12.63
CA PRO A 340 -3.05 -9.71 12.67
C PRO A 340 -2.65 -9.22 14.07
N ASP A 341 -3.03 -9.89 15.16
CA ASP A 341 -2.91 -9.34 16.52
C ASP A 341 -1.48 -9.45 17.08
N ASP A 342 -0.99 -10.68 17.22
CA ASP A 342 0.36 -10.98 17.75
C ASP A 342 1.06 -12.04 16.88
N PRO A 343 1.57 -11.64 15.70
CA PRO A 343 2.14 -12.59 14.76
C PRO A 343 3.37 -13.30 15.32
N ARG A 344 3.37 -14.63 15.28
CA ARG A 344 4.51 -15.43 15.67
C ARG A 344 5.67 -15.26 14.67
N ARG A 345 6.89 -15.21 15.20
CA ARG A 345 8.13 -15.08 14.43
C ARG A 345 9.06 -16.27 14.65
N GLY A 346 9.99 -16.48 13.72
CA GLY A 346 11.07 -17.46 13.84
C GLY A 346 10.76 -18.82 13.21
N ASP A 347 9.57 -19.05 12.66
CA ASP A 347 9.22 -20.30 12.00
C ASP A 347 10.00 -20.43 10.68
N ALA A 348 10.62 -21.59 10.46
CA ALA A 348 11.35 -21.87 9.22
C ALA A 348 10.35 -22.01 8.05
N ILE A 349 10.71 -21.42 6.90
CA ILE A 349 9.91 -21.46 5.68
C ILE A 349 10.53 -22.48 4.73
N GLU A 350 9.73 -23.46 4.32
CA GLU A 350 10.10 -24.54 3.41
C GLU A 350 9.41 -24.38 2.06
N GLY A 351 9.97 -24.97 1.01
CA GLY A 351 9.36 -25.00 -0.32
C GLY A 351 9.48 -23.69 -1.10
N LEU A 352 10.33 -22.76 -0.66
CA LEU A 352 10.62 -21.54 -1.41
C LEU A 352 11.33 -21.86 -2.72
N PRO A 353 11.11 -21.07 -3.81
CA PRO A 353 11.90 -21.18 -5.03
C PRO A 353 13.40 -21.00 -4.79
N ASP A 354 14.21 -21.40 -5.78
CA ASP A 354 15.65 -21.24 -5.73
C ASP A 354 16.07 -19.78 -5.49
N ARG A 355 17.12 -19.63 -4.68
CA ARG A 355 17.68 -18.31 -4.36
C ARG A 355 18.21 -17.62 -5.61
N GLY A 356 18.00 -16.31 -5.66
CA GLY A 356 18.43 -15.48 -6.77
C GLY A 356 17.37 -15.22 -7.83
N ALA A 357 16.39 -16.13 -7.99
CA ALA A 357 15.30 -15.96 -8.95
C ALA A 357 13.91 -15.76 -8.28
N HIS A 358 13.71 -16.32 -7.07
CA HIS A 358 12.44 -16.28 -6.32
C HIS A 358 11.17 -16.65 -7.13
N GLY A 359 11.35 -17.34 -8.27
CA GLY A 359 10.27 -17.79 -9.14
C GLY A 359 10.60 -17.80 -10.62
N THR A 360 9.58 -17.59 -11.43
CA THR A 360 9.64 -17.53 -12.90
C THR A 360 9.14 -16.17 -13.40
N ALA A 361 9.23 -15.93 -14.70
CA ALA A 361 8.65 -14.73 -15.32
C ALA A 361 7.12 -14.58 -15.08
N ASP A 362 6.43 -15.70 -14.86
CA ASP A 362 4.98 -15.74 -14.71
C ASP A 362 4.51 -15.96 -13.26
N CYS A 363 5.40 -16.29 -12.35
CA CYS A 363 5.09 -16.49 -10.93
C CYS A 363 6.29 -16.14 -10.06
N HIS A 364 6.11 -15.22 -9.11
CA HIS A 364 7.17 -14.73 -8.24
C HIS A 364 6.72 -14.73 -6.77
N VAL A 365 7.62 -15.09 -5.86
CA VAL A 365 7.38 -15.09 -4.41
C VAL A 365 8.05 -13.86 -3.80
N PHE A 366 7.28 -12.81 -3.56
CA PHE A 366 7.76 -11.63 -2.87
C PHE A 366 7.75 -11.83 -1.37
N HIS A 367 8.86 -11.52 -0.72
CA HIS A 367 9.01 -11.61 0.72
C HIS A 367 8.58 -10.29 1.39
N ALA A 368 7.93 -10.41 2.55
CA ALA A 368 7.60 -9.31 3.43
C ALA A 368 8.23 -9.53 4.81
N GLY A 369 7.47 -9.95 5.80
CA GLY A 369 7.96 -10.24 7.13
C GLY A 369 8.82 -11.50 7.19
N THR A 370 10.00 -11.46 6.59
CA THR A 370 10.97 -12.56 6.60
C THR A 370 12.35 -12.08 7.02
N THR A 371 13.17 -12.99 7.54
CA THR A 371 14.59 -12.78 7.81
C THR A 371 15.38 -13.98 7.31
N LEU A 372 16.66 -13.74 6.96
CA LEU A 372 17.60 -14.80 6.58
C LEU A 372 18.48 -15.16 7.80
N ASP A 373 18.37 -16.40 8.27
CA ASP A 373 19.17 -16.96 9.35
C ASP A 373 20.10 -18.06 8.75
N GLY A 374 21.34 -17.69 8.47
CA GLY A 374 22.27 -18.54 7.74
C GLY A 374 21.75 -18.88 6.33
N LYS A 375 21.33 -20.13 6.15
CA LYS A 375 20.69 -20.61 4.91
C LYS A 375 19.19 -20.76 5.00
N THR A 376 18.57 -20.46 6.13
CA THR A 376 17.14 -20.66 6.37
C THR A 376 16.42 -19.32 6.35
N VAL A 377 15.36 -19.21 5.57
CA VAL A 377 14.44 -18.08 5.64
C VAL A 377 13.43 -18.37 6.74
N ARG A 378 13.21 -17.39 7.62
CA ARG A 378 12.27 -17.49 8.75
C ARG A 378 11.22 -16.40 8.73
N THR A 379 10.06 -16.66 9.30
CA THR A 379 9.04 -15.63 9.55
C THR A 379 9.57 -14.56 10.50
N ASN A 380 9.30 -13.28 10.19
CA ASN A 380 9.71 -12.13 11.00
C ASN A 380 8.67 -10.99 10.97
N GLY A 381 7.41 -11.32 10.73
CA GLY A 381 6.34 -10.33 10.68
C GLY A 381 4.98 -10.97 10.46
N GLY A 382 3.93 -10.16 10.38
CA GLY A 382 2.56 -10.64 10.21
C GLY A 382 2.29 -11.20 8.83
N ARG A 383 2.41 -10.38 7.80
CA ARG A 383 2.39 -10.84 6.40
C ARG A 383 3.81 -11.25 6.04
N VAL A 384 3.97 -12.50 5.64
CA VAL A 384 5.27 -13.15 5.49
C VAL A 384 5.72 -13.17 4.03
N LEU A 385 4.86 -13.66 3.15
CA LEU A 385 5.10 -13.78 1.71
C LEU A 385 3.88 -13.31 0.92
N CYS A 386 4.11 -12.90 -0.33
CA CYS A 386 3.07 -12.73 -1.34
C CYS A 386 3.43 -13.53 -2.59
N VAL A 387 2.71 -14.60 -2.84
CA VAL A 387 2.87 -15.43 -4.03
C VAL A 387 2.06 -14.80 -5.16
N THR A 388 2.73 -14.30 -6.18
CA THR A 388 2.09 -13.50 -7.23
C THR A 388 2.29 -14.15 -8.60
N ALA A 389 1.21 -14.32 -9.35
CA ALA A 389 1.26 -14.95 -10.66
C ALA A 389 0.51 -14.15 -11.73
N LEU A 390 1.00 -14.23 -12.99
CA LEU A 390 0.36 -13.76 -14.21
C LEU A 390 -0.46 -14.88 -14.86
N GLY A 391 -1.56 -14.55 -15.51
CA GLY A 391 -2.36 -15.48 -16.31
C GLY A 391 -3.20 -14.77 -17.35
N ASP A 392 -3.46 -15.41 -18.49
CA ASP A 392 -4.26 -14.83 -19.58
C ASP A 392 -5.68 -14.43 -19.14
N SER A 393 -6.12 -14.98 -18.02
CA SER A 393 -7.31 -14.56 -17.28
C SER A 393 -7.01 -14.53 -15.78
N LEU A 394 -7.85 -13.83 -15.02
CA LEU A 394 -7.76 -13.83 -13.56
C LEU A 394 -7.88 -15.24 -12.98
N LYS A 395 -8.70 -16.09 -13.59
CA LYS A 395 -8.82 -17.52 -13.21
C LYS A 395 -7.49 -18.26 -13.37
N MET A 396 -6.78 -18.07 -14.48
CA MET A 396 -5.49 -18.72 -14.72
C MET A 396 -4.40 -18.18 -13.79
N ALA A 397 -4.36 -16.85 -13.56
CA ALA A 397 -3.47 -16.25 -12.59
C ALA A 397 -3.67 -16.84 -11.18
N ARG A 398 -4.95 -16.98 -10.78
CA ARG A 398 -5.33 -17.61 -9.50
C ARG A 398 -4.85 -19.05 -9.40
N VAL A 399 -5.13 -19.89 -10.38
CA VAL A 399 -4.69 -21.30 -10.38
C VAL A 399 -3.18 -21.38 -10.19
N ARG A 400 -2.42 -20.64 -11.00
CA ARG A 400 -0.95 -20.64 -10.93
C ARG A 400 -0.42 -20.14 -9.58
N ALA A 401 -1.02 -19.08 -9.01
CA ALA A 401 -0.63 -18.59 -7.69
C ALA A 401 -0.83 -19.64 -6.60
N TYR A 402 -1.98 -20.31 -6.59
CA TYR A 402 -2.27 -21.35 -5.58
C TYR A 402 -1.44 -22.61 -5.77
N GLU A 403 -1.11 -23.03 -6.99
CA GLU A 403 -0.15 -24.11 -7.26
C GLU A 403 1.21 -23.83 -6.63
N ALA A 404 1.68 -22.59 -6.68
CA ALA A 404 2.91 -22.17 -6.01
C ALA A 404 2.75 -22.06 -4.49
N VAL A 405 1.62 -21.56 -3.99
CA VAL A 405 1.29 -21.55 -2.55
C VAL A 405 1.34 -22.96 -1.97
N ASP A 406 0.85 -23.95 -2.72
CA ASP A 406 0.80 -25.36 -2.27
C ASP A 406 2.19 -25.99 -2.08
N GLN A 407 3.25 -25.39 -2.58
CA GLN A 407 4.63 -25.84 -2.34
C GLN A 407 5.22 -25.26 -1.05
N ILE A 408 4.71 -24.14 -0.55
CA ILE A 408 5.30 -23.40 0.58
C ILE A 408 4.66 -23.83 1.89
N ARG A 409 5.49 -23.98 2.94
CA ARG A 409 5.03 -24.37 4.28
C ARG A 409 5.82 -23.63 5.35
N PHE A 410 5.13 -23.20 6.39
CA PHE A 410 5.68 -22.84 7.69
C PHE A 410 4.61 -23.05 8.75
N ASP A 411 5.01 -23.24 9.98
CA ASP A 411 4.08 -23.60 11.05
C ASP A 411 3.07 -22.48 11.31
N GLY A 412 1.78 -22.86 11.44
CA GLY A 412 0.68 -21.91 11.64
C GLY A 412 0.39 -20.95 10.49
N MET A 413 0.86 -21.26 9.27
CA MET A 413 0.61 -20.45 8.07
C MET A 413 -0.88 -20.20 7.84
N GLN A 414 -1.24 -18.93 7.64
CA GLN A 414 -2.60 -18.49 7.33
C GLN A 414 -2.65 -17.86 5.94
N TYR A 415 -3.64 -18.22 5.15
CA TYR A 415 -3.94 -17.55 3.87
C TYR A 415 -5.39 -17.79 3.47
N ARG A 416 -5.89 -16.94 2.58
CA ARG A 416 -7.23 -17.07 2.02
C ARG A 416 -7.19 -17.96 0.76
N LYS A 417 -8.24 -18.75 0.57
CA LYS A 417 -8.42 -19.63 -0.61
C LYS A 417 -9.28 -18.99 -1.70
N ASP A 418 -9.86 -17.83 -1.43
CA ASP A 418 -10.84 -17.16 -2.29
C ASP A 418 -10.35 -15.84 -2.91
N ILE A 419 -9.05 -15.56 -2.87
CA ILE A 419 -8.49 -14.35 -3.49
C ILE A 419 -8.91 -14.25 -4.96
N GLY A 420 -9.39 -13.07 -5.36
CA GLY A 420 -9.90 -12.82 -6.70
C GLY A 420 -11.39 -13.13 -6.90
N HIS A 421 -12.11 -13.59 -5.86
CA HIS A 421 -13.51 -14.02 -6.00
C HIS A 421 -14.46 -12.93 -6.53
N LEU A 422 -14.20 -11.65 -6.21
CA LEU A 422 -15.00 -10.53 -6.72
C LEU A 422 -14.77 -10.31 -8.22
N GLY A 423 -13.51 -10.34 -8.65
CA GLY A 423 -13.15 -10.18 -10.06
C GLY A 423 -13.65 -11.34 -10.93
N LEU A 424 -13.64 -12.58 -10.40
CA LEU A 424 -14.12 -13.77 -11.11
C LEU A 424 -15.64 -13.78 -11.32
N LYS A 425 -16.42 -13.05 -10.55
CA LYS A 425 -17.87 -12.92 -10.74
C LYS A 425 -18.25 -11.99 -11.88
N LYS A 426 -17.31 -11.21 -12.38
CA LYS A 426 -17.52 -10.17 -13.41
C LYS A 426 -16.89 -10.51 -14.76
N GLY A 427 -16.12 -11.62 -14.82
CA GLY A 427 -15.41 -12.10 -16.01
C GLY A 427 -16.11 -13.22 -16.78
#